data_7a0ce04d9b21460c2907302c1ea5480d
#
_entry.id   7a0ce04d9b21460c2907302c1ea5480d
#
_cell.length_a   1.000
_cell.length_b   1.000
_cell.length_c   1.000
_cell.angle_alpha   90.00
_cell.angle_beta   90.00
_cell.angle_gamma   90.00
#
_symmetry.space_group_name_H-M   'P 1'
#
loop_
_entity.id
_entity.type
_entity.pdbx_description
1 polymer ?
#
loop_
_entity_poly.entity_id
_entity_poly.type
_entity_poly.pdbx_seq_one_letter_code
_entity_poly.pdbx_strand_id
1 'polypeptide(L)'
;MKIVVLRETQEGEARVALMPESVKKLVALGAVVQVESRAGLSAARTDDEYREAGAEISSDREALLAEADVLAVVNRPPANDFARLRKGAVVIGFLRPLDEPAALLPAIDRGITTFSVELIPRITRAQAMDALSSMATVAGYKAVLIGAAHIPRMFPLLMTAAGTVPPARVLVLGAGVAGLQAIATARRLGAVVEGYDVRAAAGEQVKSLGATFLEVDLGGIKTEDAGGYAVELSDEAMNRGRALIAEHAKTADVIITTAQVPGRKAPLLITNEAVDGMKRGSIVIDLAGSTGGNCALSQADVIVEHDGVTILAPTNLPATVPVHASQLYSRNVTSFLSLLIKDGQLQIDMKDDVVGPSCVTHNGEVVNQRVAAALQAQPG
;
A
#
# COMPACT_ATOMS: atom_id res chain seq x y z
N MET A 1 7.04 -10.15 -27.56
CA MET A 1 6.44 -10.75 -26.37
C MET A 1 5.08 -10.10 -26.10
N LYS A 2 4.14 -10.83 -25.49
CA LYS A 2 2.79 -10.37 -25.17
C LYS A 2 2.67 -10.02 -23.68
N ILE A 3 2.30 -8.77 -23.39
CA ILE A 3 1.96 -8.32 -22.04
C ILE A 3 0.45 -8.22 -21.95
N VAL A 4 -0.13 -8.90 -20.99
CA VAL A 4 -1.58 -8.94 -20.78
C VAL A 4 -1.95 -8.14 -19.53
N VAL A 5 -3.02 -7.37 -19.63
CA VAL A 5 -3.65 -6.65 -18.53
C VAL A 5 -5.09 -7.12 -18.42
N LEU A 6 -5.46 -7.66 -17.29
CA LEU A 6 -6.82 -8.12 -17.04
C LEU A 6 -7.61 -7.11 -16.21
N ARG A 7 -8.91 -7.19 -16.27
CA ARG A 7 -9.78 -6.54 -15.31
C ARG A 7 -9.60 -7.21 -13.95
N GLU A 8 -9.36 -6.42 -12.92
CA GLU A 8 -9.32 -6.92 -11.54
C GLU A 8 -10.69 -7.48 -11.13
N THR A 9 -10.66 -8.60 -10.42
CA THR A 9 -11.86 -9.33 -10.00
C THR A 9 -12.10 -9.31 -8.50
N GLN A 10 -11.13 -8.83 -7.72
CA GLN A 10 -11.28 -8.69 -6.28
C GLN A 10 -12.35 -7.63 -5.98
N GLU A 11 -13.24 -7.94 -5.05
CA GLU A 11 -14.29 -7.01 -4.62
C GLU A 11 -13.69 -5.69 -4.08
N GLY A 12 -14.24 -4.57 -4.49
CA GLY A 12 -13.76 -3.24 -4.11
C GLY A 12 -12.51 -2.77 -4.86
N GLU A 13 -11.89 -3.60 -5.74
CA GLU A 13 -10.75 -3.16 -6.55
C GLU A 13 -11.22 -2.38 -7.78
N ALA A 14 -10.70 -1.17 -7.92
CA ALA A 14 -11.04 -0.27 -9.03
C ALA A 14 -9.80 0.20 -9.81
N ARG A 15 -8.61 -0.20 -9.39
CA ARG A 15 -7.35 0.11 -10.10
C ARG A 15 -7.18 -0.81 -11.30
N VAL A 16 -6.29 -0.39 -12.20
CA VAL A 16 -5.80 -1.20 -13.32
C VAL A 16 -4.28 -1.19 -13.34
N ALA A 17 -3.66 -2.31 -13.71
CA ALA A 17 -2.21 -2.48 -13.63
C ALA A 17 -1.44 -1.57 -14.58
N LEU A 18 -1.93 -1.37 -15.80
CA LEU A 18 -1.31 -0.49 -16.80
C LEU A 18 -2.32 0.53 -17.32
N MET A 19 -1.92 1.80 -17.32
CA MET A 19 -2.65 2.90 -17.93
C MET A 19 -2.23 3.10 -19.39
N PRO A 20 -3.03 3.75 -20.24
CA PRO A 20 -2.68 3.96 -21.65
C PRO A 20 -1.30 4.57 -21.89
N GLU A 21 -0.87 5.51 -21.05
CA GLU A 21 0.44 6.15 -21.16
C GLU A 21 1.60 5.15 -20.94
N SER A 22 1.39 4.16 -20.10
CA SER A 22 2.34 3.06 -19.84
C SER A 22 2.32 2.04 -20.96
N VAL A 23 1.14 1.71 -21.48
CA VAL A 23 0.98 0.86 -22.68
C VAL A 23 1.80 1.42 -23.84
N LYS A 24 1.65 2.71 -24.13
CA LYS A 24 2.42 3.37 -25.21
C LYS A 24 3.94 3.21 -25.05
N LYS A 25 4.45 3.27 -23.82
CA LYS A 25 5.88 3.05 -23.54
C LYS A 25 6.31 1.60 -23.79
N LEU A 26 5.50 0.63 -23.34
CA LEU A 26 5.80 -0.79 -23.52
C LEU A 26 5.74 -1.19 -24.99
N VAL A 27 4.79 -0.67 -25.75
CA VAL A 27 4.72 -0.85 -27.21
C VAL A 27 5.97 -0.27 -27.90
N ALA A 28 6.43 0.90 -27.46
CA ALA A 28 7.68 1.48 -28.00
C ALA A 28 8.92 0.64 -27.68
N LEU A 29 8.89 -0.20 -26.63
CA LEU A 29 9.93 -1.19 -26.32
C LEU A 29 9.79 -2.49 -27.11
N GLY A 30 8.83 -2.58 -28.04
CA GLY A 30 8.59 -3.74 -28.90
C GLY A 30 7.68 -4.81 -28.30
N ALA A 31 6.97 -4.53 -27.23
CA ALA A 31 5.97 -5.43 -26.66
C ALA A 31 4.63 -5.30 -27.39
N VAL A 32 3.90 -6.39 -27.54
CA VAL A 32 2.47 -6.40 -27.86
C VAL A 32 1.71 -6.35 -26.56
N VAL A 33 0.88 -5.32 -26.36
CA VAL A 33 0.08 -5.19 -25.14
C VAL A 33 -1.36 -5.54 -25.44
N GLN A 34 -1.91 -6.51 -24.72
CA GLN A 34 -3.29 -6.93 -24.80
C GLN A 34 -4.02 -6.56 -23.52
N VAL A 35 -5.19 -5.94 -23.63
CA VAL A 35 -5.98 -5.48 -22.48
C VAL A 35 -7.37 -6.10 -22.53
N GLU A 36 -7.80 -6.69 -21.43
CA GLU A 36 -9.18 -7.15 -21.29
C GLU A 36 -10.15 -5.97 -21.40
N SER A 37 -11.18 -6.13 -22.23
CA SER A 37 -12.19 -5.09 -22.42
C SER A 37 -12.74 -4.59 -21.07
N ARG A 38 -12.85 -3.27 -20.94
CA ARG A 38 -13.31 -2.56 -19.73
C ARG A 38 -12.36 -2.65 -18.52
N ALA A 39 -11.13 -3.15 -18.66
CA ALA A 39 -10.18 -3.25 -17.55
C ALA A 39 -9.86 -1.89 -16.90
N GLY A 40 -9.77 -0.82 -17.69
CA GLY A 40 -9.48 0.53 -17.20
C GLY A 40 -10.70 1.35 -16.79
N LEU A 41 -11.92 0.84 -16.95
CA LEU A 41 -13.13 1.66 -16.86
C LEU A 41 -13.34 2.27 -15.46
N SER A 42 -13.07 1.53 -14.40
CA SER A 42 -13.14 2.03 -13.02
C SER A 42 -12.07 3.09 -12.71
N ALA A 43 -10.97 3.10 -13.47
CA ALA A 43 -9.92 4.11 -13.42
C ALA A 43 -10.13 5.22 -14.47
N ALA A 44 -11.36 5.38 -14.97
CA ALA A 44 -11.77 6.37 -15.98
C ALA A 44 -10.94 6.28 -17.27
N ARG A 45 -10.66 5.07 -17.75
CA ARG A 45 -10.01 4.80 -19.05
C ARG A 45 -10.86 3.86 -19.87
N THR A 46 -11.11 4.29 -21.12
CA THR A 46 -11.91 3.54 -22.09
C THR A 46 -11.06 2.56 -22.90
N ASP A 47 -11.68 1.57 -23.51
CA ASP A 47 -11.00 0.66 -24.44
C ASP A 47 -10.39 1.40 -25.65
N ASP A 48 -11.01 2.51 -26.07
CA ASP A 48 -10.51 3.30 -27.19
C ASP A 48 -9.21 4.03 -26.83
N GLU A 49 -9.09 4.60 -25.61
CA GLU A 49 -7.84 5.18 -25.14
C GLU A 49 -6.68 4.16 -25.12
N TYR A 50 -6.99 2.89 -24.79
CA TYR A 50 -6.00 1.81 -24.87
C TYR A 50 -5.64 1.44 -26.31
N ARG A 51 -6.61 1.42 -27.25
CA ARG A 51 -6.35 1.21 -28.69
C ARG A 51 -5.47 2.33 -29.26
N GLU A 52 -5.77 3.58 -28.94
CA GLU A 52 -4.96 4.76 -29.32
C GLU A 52 -3.53 4.69 -28.75
N ALA A 53 -3.35 4.06 -27.60
CA ALA A 53 -2.03 3.80 -27.01
C ALA A 53 -1.29 2.62 -27.65
N GLY A 54 -1.92 1.88 -28.58
CA GLY A 54 -1.36 0.74 -29.30
C GLY A 54 -1.66 -0.62 -28.68
N ALA A 55 -2.63 -0.73 -27.76
CA ALA A 55 -3.06 -2.01 -27.23
C ALA A 55 -4.08 -2.70 -28.13
N GLU A 56 -4.10 -4.02 -28.09
CA GLU A 56 -5.16 -4.88 -28.59
C GLU A 56 -6.19 -5.11 -27.48
N ILE A 57 -7.49 -4.98 -27.79
CA ILE A 57 -8.57 -5.20 -26.82
C ILE A 57 -9.26 -6.53 -27.11
N SER A 58 -9.41 -7.36 -26.08
CA SER A 58 -10.15 -8.63 -26.14
C SER A 58 -11.10 -8.77 -24.96
N SER A 59 -12.25 -9.39 -25.19
CA SER A 59 -13.20 -9.81 -24.14
C SER A 59 -13.00 -11.26 -23.69
N ASP A 60 -12.13 -11.99 -24.38
CA ASP A 60 -11.83 -13.40 -24.08
C ASP A 60 -10.68 -13.49 -23.07
N ARG A 61 -11.03 -13.53 -21.77
CA ARG A 61 -10.07 -13.64 -20.67
C ARG A 61 -9.23 -14.92 -20.75
N GLU A 62 -9.84 -16.03 -21.19
CA GLU A 62 -9.13 -17.32 -21.25
C GLU A 62 -8.05 -17.32 -22.34
N ALA A 63 -8.39 -16.77 -23.52
CA ALA A 63 -7.43 -16.61 -24.60
C ALA A 63 -6.28 -15.65 -24.19
N LEU A 64 -6.61 -14.53 -23.53
CA LEU A 64 -5.61 -13.59 -23.03
C LEU A 64 -4.62 -14.27 -22.06
N LEU A 65 -5.12 -15.06 -21.10
CA LEU A 65 -4.28 -15.79 -20.15
C LEU A 65 -3.40 -16.84 -20.85
N ALA A 66 -3.97 -17.61 -21.79
CA ALA A 66 -3.24 -18.67 -22.51
C ALA A 66 -2.08 -18.12 -23.36
N GLU A 67 -2.21 -16.89 -23.87
CA GLU A 67 -1.22 -16.25 -24.74
C GLU A 67 -0.22 -15.36 -24.00
N ALA A 68 -0.42 -15.08 -22.70
CA ALA A 68 0.39 -14.17 -21.94
C ALA A 68 1.85 -14.64 -21.78
N ASP A 69 2.80 -13.82 -22.21
CA ASP A 69 4.21 -13.94 -21.79
C ASP A 69 4.39 -13.30 -20.42
N VAL A 70 3.73 -12.15 -20.22
CA VAL A 70 3.71 -11.41 -18.96
C VAL A 70 2.27 -11.02 -18.65
N LEU A 71 1.83 -11.33 -17.45
CA LEU A 71 0.56 -10.87 -16.87
C LEU A 71 0.85 -9.78 -15.84
N ALA A 72 0.43 -8.55 -16.13
CA ALA A 72 0.50 -7.43 -15.19
C ALA A 72 -0.83 -7.28 -14.46
N VAL A 73 -0.81 -7.36 -13.14
CA VAL A 73 -1.98 -7.28 -12.27
C VAL A 73 -1.79 -6.26 -11.15
N VAL A 74 -2.87 -5.80 -10.54
CA VAL A 74 -2.80 -5.06 -9.29
C VAL A 74 -2.70 -6.05 -8.13
N ASN A 75 -3.65 -6.97 -8.04
CA ASN A 75 -3.68 -7.99 -6.99
C ASN A 75 -3.30 -9.36 -7.54
N ARG A 76 -2.93 -10.27 -6.62
CA ARG A 76 -2.64 -11.67 -6.96
C ARG A 76 -3.81 -12.30 -7.71
N PRO A 77 -3.56 -12.92 -8.90
CA PRO A 77 -4.58 -13.65 -9.62
C PRO A 77 -5.15 -14.81 -8.80
N PRO A 78 -6.42 -15.18 -8.99
CA PRO A 78 -6.97 -16.39 -8.40
C PRO A 78 -6.28 -17.64 -8.98
N ALA A 79 -6.34 -18.77 -8.24
CA ALA A 79 -5.70 -20.04 -8.63
C ALA A 79 -6.08 -20.49 -10.06
N ASN A 80 -7.33 -20.30 -10.44
CA ASN A 80 -7.81 -20.64 -11.79
C ASN A 80 -7.14 -19.85 -12.92
N ASP A 81 -6.76 -18.60 -12.67
CA ASP A 81 -6.04 -17.79 -13.65
C ASP A 81 -4.59 -18.27 -13.79
N PHE A 82 -3.92 -18.61 -12.68
CA PHE A 82 -2.59 -19.26 -12.75
C PHE A 82 -2.62 -20.56 -13.55
N ALA A 83 -3.66 -21.38 -13.38
CA ALA A 83 -3.80 -22.65 -14.11
C ALA A 83 -3.95 -22.47 -15.63
N ARG A 84 -4.47 -21.33 -16.08
CA ARG A 84 -4.66 -21.00 -17.51
C ARG A 84 -3.42 -20.39 -18.16
N LEU A 85 -2.50 -19.81 -17.37
CA LEU A 85 -1.26 -19.27 -17.90
C LEU A 85 -0.39 -20.37 -18.51
N ARG A 86 0.33 -20.04 -19.57
CA ARG A 86 1.30 -20.96 -20.14
C ARG A 86 2.49 -21.18 -19.19
N LYS A 87 3.12 -22.33 -19.26
CA LYS A 87 4.37 -22.61 -18.51
C LYS A 87 5.45 -21.59 -18.87
N GLY A 88 6.14 -21.06 -17.86
CA GLY A 88 7.18 -20.06 -18.02
C GLY A 88 6.67 -18.62 -18.20
N ALA A 89 5.34 -18.39 -18.14
CA ALA A 89 4.82 -17.03 -18.10
C ALA A 89 5.30 -16.29 -16.85
N VAL A 90 5.28 -14.97 -16.92
CA VAL A 90 5.64 -14.06 -15.81
C VAL A 90 4.39 -13.40 -15.26
N VAL A 91 4.26 -13.30 -13.94
CA VAL A 91 3.22 -12.51 -13.27
C VAL A 91 3.88 -11.45 -12.41
N ILE A 92 3.43 -10.21 -12.52
CA ILE A 92 3.90 -9.08 -11.70
C ILE A 92 2.72 -8.34 -11.05
N GLY A 93 2.79 -8.10 -9.74
CA GLY A 93 1.78 -7.37 -8.98
C GLY A 93 2.00 -7.42 -7.49
N PHE A 94 0.98 -6.96 -6.72
CA PHE A 94 0.89 -7.20 -5.30
C PHE A 94 0.47 -8.65 -5.07
N LEU A 95 1.42 -9.50 -4.68
CA LEU A 95 1.20 -10.94 -4.55
C LEU A 95 1.08 -11.40 -3.10
N ARG A 96 1.38 -10.55 -2.13
CA ARG A 96 1.37 -10.81 -0.68
C ARG A 96 2.18 -12.05 -0.27
N PRO A 97 3.41 -12.21 -0.78
CA PRO A 97 4.14 -13.47 -0.66
C PRO A 97 4.62 -13.77 0.77
N LEU A 98 4.72 -12.76 1.63
CA LEU A 98 5.12 -12.92 3.04
C LEU A 98 3.91 -13.13 3.96
N ASP A 99 2.73 -12.63 3.58
CA ASP A 99 1.51 -12.76 4.38
C ASP A 99 0.75 -14.04 4.03
N GLU A 100 0.70 -14.40 2.74
CA GLU A 100 -0.06 -15.53 2.21
C GLU A 100 0.80 -16.38 1.24
N PRO A 101 1.95 -16.92 1.68
CA PRO A 101 2.87 -17.61 0.78
C PRO A 101 2.26 -18.85 0.11
N ALA A 102 1.38 -19.58 0.79
CA ALA A 102 0.70 -20.76 0.24
C ALA A 102 -0.20 -20.45 -0.97
N ALA A 103 -0.70 -19.22 -1.08
CA ALA A 103 -1.52 -18.80 -2.21
C ALA A 103 -0.74 -18.70 -3.53
N LEU A 104 0.58 -18.85 -3.52
CA LEU A 104 1.44 -18.90 -4.71
C LEU A 104 1.75 -20.35 -5.17
N LEU A 105 1.30 -21.39 -4.45
CA LEU A 105 1.48 -22.78 -4.86
C LEU A 105 0.99 -23.06 -6.31
N PRO A 106 -0.16 -22.53 -6.78
CA PRO A 106 -0.58 -22.71 -8.17
C PRO A 106 0.42 -22.15 -9.21
N ALA A 107 1.14 -21.07 -8.86
CA ALA A 107 2.19 -20.53 -9.74
C ALA A 107 3.42 -21.45 -9.78
N ILE A 108 3.79 -22.06 -8.64
CA ILE A 108 4.89 -23.02 -8.54
C ILE A 108 4.58 -24.25 -9.37
N ASP A 109 3.41 -24.87 -9.17
CA ASP A 109 2.96 -26.09 -9.86
C ASP A 109 2.95 -25.90 -11.39
N ARG A 110 2.61 -24.69 -11.83
CA ARG A 110 2.55 -24.35 -13.25
C ARG A 110 3.89 -23.91 -13.83
N GLY A 111 4.93 -23.73 -13.01
CA GLY A 111 6.25 -23.22 -13.43
C GLY A 111 6.21 -21.75 -13.87
N ILE A 112 5.34 -20.94 -13.25
CA ILE A 112 5.21 -19.52 -13.48
C ILE A 112 6.31 -18.77 -12.73
N THR A 113 6.91 -17.76 -13.36
CA THR A 113 7.79 -16.82 -12.68
C THR A 113 6.96 -15.69 -12.10
N THR A 114 7.09 -15.41 -10.80
CA THR A 114 6.33 -14.33 -10.16
C THR A 114 7.26 -13.29 -9.58
N PHE A 115 6.95 -12.02 -9.84
CA PHE A 115 7.61 -10.86 -9.25
C PHE A 115 6.62 -10.12 -8.36
N SER A 116 6.97 -9.98 -7.08
CA SER A 116 6.16 -9.21 -6.15
C SER A 116 6.71 -7.78 -6.05
N VAL A 117 5.85 -6.80 -6.33
CA VAL A 117 6.21 -5.39 -6.18
C VAL A 117 6.48 -5.00 -4.72
N GLU A 118 6.03 -5.82 -3.76
CA GLU A 118 6.28 -5.65 -2.31
C GLU A 118 7.72 -6.01 -1.92
N LEU A 119 8.41 -6.79 -2.75
CA LEU A 119 9.78 -7.24 -2.52
C LEU A 119 10.82 -6.42 -3.28
N ILE A 120 10.41 -5.40 -4.02
CA ILE A 120 11.34 -4.48 -4.68
C ILE A 120 12.24 -3.83 -3.61
N PRO A 121 13.57 -3.93 -3.76
CA PRO A 121 14.50 -3.44 -2.76
C PRO A 121 14.48 -1.91 -2.67
N ARG A 122 14.69 -1.37 -1.46
CA ARG A 122 14.74 0.07 -1.20
C ARG A 122 16.11 0.65 -1.51
N ILE A 123 16.49 0.65 -2.78
CA ILE A 123 17.72 1.25 -3.30
C ILE A 123 17.38 2.38 -4.28
N THR A 124 18.28 3.31 -4.48
CA THR A 124 18.07 4.52 -5.32
C THR A 124 17.60 4.16 -6.72
N ARG A 125 18.17 3.14 -7.35
CA ARG A 125 17.81 2.67 -8.69
C ARG A 125 16.36 2.16 -8.77
N ALA A 126 15.81 1.62 -7.69
CA ALA A 126 14.48 1.02 -7.65
C ALA A 126 13.38 1.99 -7.21
N GLN A 127 13.69 3.25 -6.85
CA GLN A 127 12.70 4.22 -6.35
C GLN A 127 11.51 4.41 -7.30
N ALA A 128 11.75 4.44 -8.61
CA ALA A 128 10.68 4.57 -9.61
C ALA A 128 9.75 3.33 -9.67
N MET A 129 10.14 2.22 -9.07
CA MET A 129 9.42 0.94 -9.06
C MET A 129 8.69 0.70 -7.73
N ASP A 130 8.88 1.57 -6.72
CA ASP A 130 8.33 1.40 -5.38
C ASP A 130 6.81 1.64 -5.35
N ALA A 131 6.06 0.58 -5.66
CA ALA A 131 4.60 0.58 -5.64
C ALA A 131 4.03 0.66 -4.21
N LEU A 132 4.75 0.15 -3.20
CA LEU A 132 4.33 0.28 -1.81
C LEU A 132 4.28 1.74 -1.39
N SER A 133 5.33 2.52 -1.65
CA SER A 133 5.35 3.95 -1.35
C SER A 133 4.31 4.73 -2.15
N SER A 134 4.11 4.39 -3.42
CA SER A 134 3.06 5.00 -4.25
C SER A 134 1.67 4.79 -3.65
N MET A 135 1.33 3.57 -3.26
CA MET A 135 0.02 3.26 -2.68
C MET A 135 -0.12 3.80 -1.25
N ALA A 136 0.95 3.78 -0.46
CA ALA A 136 0.98 4.39 0.87
C ALA A 136 0.68 5.90 0.81
N THR A 137 1.22 6.61 -0.18
CA THR A 137 0.92 8.04 -0.41
C THR A 137 -0.57 8.25 -0.65
N VAL A 138 -1.19 7.45 -1.52
CA VAL A 138 -2.65 7.55 -1.80
C VAL A 138 -3.47 7.22 -0.55
N ALA A 139 -3.07 6.17 0.21
CA ALA A 139 -3.76 5.77 1.43
C ALA A 139 -3.72 6.88 2.50
N GLY A 140 -2.54 7.48 2.74
CA GLY A 140 -2.38 8.58 3.70
C GLY A 140 -3.21 9.81 3.34
N TYR A 141 -3.25 10.17 2.05
CA TYR A 141 -4.13 11.23 1.55
C TYR A 141 -5.61 10.92 1.82
N LYS A 142 -6.06 9.74 1.43
CA LYS A 142 -7.48 9.35 1.52
C LYS A 142 -7.94 9.22 2.96
N ALA A 143 -7.10 8.72 3.87
CA ALA A 143 -7.40 8.62 5.29
C ALA A 143 -7.79 9.99 5.89
N VAL A 144 -7.04 11.04 5.57
CA VAL A 144 -7.36 12.39 6.04
C VAL A 144 -8.71 12.88 5.53
N LEU A 145 -9.02 12.63 4.25
CA LEU A 145 -10.31 13.04 3.66
C LEU A 145 -11.49 12.30 4.32
N ILE A 146 -11.31 11.02 4.64
CA ILE A 146 -12.33 10.25 5.38
C ILE A 146 -12.52 10.86 6.77
N GLY A 147 -11.44 11.12 7.49
CA GLY A 147 -11.50 11.78 8.80
C GLY A 147 -12.20 13.13 8.74
N ALA A 148 -11.83 13.97 7.76
CA ALA A 148 -12.40 15.30 7.58
C ALA A 148 -13.91 15.27 7.25
N ALA A 149 -14.35 14.28 6.50
CA ALA A 149 -15.76 14.11 6.15
C ALA A 149 -16.60 13.50 7.29
N HIS A 150 -15.96 12.74 8.18
CA HIS A 150 -16.64 11.98 9.23
C HIS A 150 -16.89 12.80 10.51
N ILE A 151 -15.87 13.57 10.96
CA ILE A 151 -15.99 14.30 12.23
C ILE A 151 -17.01 15.44 12.15
N PRO A 152 -17.78 15.71 13.22
CA PRO A 152 -18.76 16.80 13.26
C PRO A 152 -18.09 18.16 13.56
N ARG A 153 -16.90 18.39 12.97
CA ARG A 153 -16.07 19.59 13.17
C ARG A 153 -15.44 20.01 11.86
N MET A 154 -15.13 21.31 11.78
CA MET A 154 -14.36 21.84 10.64
C MET A 154 -12.86 21.64 10.87
N PHE A 155 -12.14 21.31 9.80
CA PHE A 155 -10.69 21.13 9.87
C PHE A 155 -9.94 22.46 10.08
N PRO A 156 -10.24 23.55 9.31
CA PRO A 156 -9.53 24.81 9.46
C PRO A 156 -10.04 25.65 10.62
N LEU A 157 -9.18 26.55 11.11
CA LEU A 157 -9.58 27.71 11.89
C LEU A 157 -10.51 28.60 11.04
N LEU A 158 -11.65 28.97 11.58
CA LEU A 158 -12.54 29.95 10.96
C LEU A 158 -12.82 31.10 11.91
N MET A 159 -12.79 32.30 11.36
CA MET A 159 -13.23 33.53 12.06
C MET A 159 -14.40 34.11 11.30
N THR A 160 -15.53 34.29 11.98
CA THR A 160 -16.77 34.84 11.42
C THR A 160 -17.31 35.93 12.35
N ALA A 161 -18.34 36.66 11.90
CA ALA A 161 -19.04 37.60 12.74
C ALA A 161 -19.70 36.94 13.97
N ALA A 162 -19.99 35.62 13.89
CA ALA A 162 -20.55 34.86 15.01
C ALA A 162 -19.49 34.33 16.01
N GLY A 163 -18.21 34.53 15.71
CA GLY A 163 -17.10 34.09 16.56
C GLY A 163 -16.05 33.24 15.86
N THR A 164 -15.12 32.68 16.64
CA THR A 164 -14.01 31.86 16.19
C THR A 164 -14.34 30.39 16.40
N VAL A 165 -14.17 29.59 15.34
CA VAL A 165 -14.24 28.12 15.37
C VAL A 165 -12.80 27.59 15.39
N PRO A 166 -12.38 26.87 16.45
CA PRO A 166 -11.04 26.33 16.52
C PRO A 166 -10.84 25.19 15.48
N PRO A 167 -9.60 24.99 15.00
CA PRO A 167 -9.29 23.93 14.04
C PRO A 167 -9.37 22.54 14.68
N ALA A 168 -9.62 21.52 13.87
CA ALA A 168 -9.53 20.14 14.30
C ALA A 168 -8.08 19.76 14.67
N ARG A 169 -7.95 18.84 15.63
CA ARG A 169 -6.66 18.25 16.04
C ARG A 169 -6.51 16.86 15.44
N VAL A 170 -5.46 16.65 14.67
CA VAL A 170 -5.16 15.38 14.01
C VAL A 170 -3.88 14.81 14.61
N LEU A 171 -3.94 13.58 15.10
CA LEU A 171 -2.80 12.82 15.58
C LEU A 171 -2.46 11.71 14.57
N VAL A 172 -1.22 11.70 14.08
CA VAL A 172 -0.74 10.69 13.12
C VAL A 172 0.30 9.80 13.80
N LEU A 173 0.03 8.50 13.86
CA LEU A 173 0.89 7.48 14.47
C LEU A 173 1.60 6.68 13.38
N GLY A 174 2.90 6.86 13.28
CA GLY A 174 3.77 6.41 12.22
C GLY A 174 4.04 7.53 11.21
N ALA A 175 5.32 7.91 11.07
CA ALA A 175 5.78 8.92 10.12
C ALA A 175 6.55 8.29 8.95
N GLY A 176 6.03 7.17 8.42
CA GLY A 176 6.42 6.63 7.12
C GLY A 176 5.74 7.40 5.98
N VAL A 177 5.80 6.87 4.75
CA VAL A 177 5.24 7.53 3.56
C VAL A 177 3.77 7.89 3.73
N ALA A 178 2.93 6.95 4.21
CA ALA A 178 1.51 7.20 4.46
C ALA A 178 1.28 8.27 5.53
N GLY A 179 2.02 8.18 6.65
CA GLY A 179 1.89 9.13 7.77
C GLY A 179 2.34 10.53 7.39
N LEU A 180 3.47 10.69 6.73
CA LEU A 180 3.95 12.00 6.25
C LEU A 180 2.97 12.62 5.24
N GLN A 181 2.39 11.80 4.34
CA GLN A 181 1.35 12.29 3.43
C GLN A 181 0.08 12.69 4.18
N ALA A 182 -0.32 11.92 5.20
CA ALA A 182 -1.46 12.27 6.05
C ALA A 182 -1.22 13.60 6.79
N ILE A 183 -0.04 13.78 7.39
CA ILE A 183 0.38 15.03 8.03
C ILE A 183 0.28 16.21 7.06
N ALA A 184 0.90 16.08 5.86
CA ALA A 184 0.88 17.12 4.84
C ALA A 184 -0.54 17.47 4.39
N THR A 185 -1.40 16.46 4.21
CA THR A 185 -2.79 16.66 3.78
C THR A 185 -3.63 17.33 4.87
N ALA A 186 -3.55 16.86 6.12
CA ALA A 186 -4.27 17.43 7.25
C ALA A 186 -3.86 18.89 7.49
N ARG A 187 -2.57 19.21 7.40
CA ARG A 187 -2.06 20.59 7.47
C ARG A 187 -2.62 21.48 6.37
N ARG A 188 -2.67 20.98 5.12
CA ARG A 188 -3.26 21.73 4.00
C ARG A 188 -4.75 21.99 4.18
N LEU A 189 -5.48 21.11 4.86
CA LEU A 189 -6.88 21.32 5.23
C LEU A 189 -7.05 22.24 6.43
N GLY A 190 -5.96 22.69 7.06
CA GLY A 190 -5.98 23.68 8.13
C GLY A 190 -6.07 23.11 9.54
N ALA A 191 -5.89 21.80 9.73
CA ALA A 191 -5.85 21.16 11.04
C ALA A 191 -4.56 21.50 11.82
N VAL A 192 -4.63 21.43 13.14
CA VAL A 192 -3.45 21.31 14.02
C VAL A 192 -3.03 19.85 14.04
N VAL A 193 -1.79 19.57 13.64
CA VAL A 193 -1.32 18.20 13.44
C VAL A 193 -0.16 17.87 14.38
N GLU A 194 -0.27 16.73 15.04
CA GLU A 194 0.76 16.09 15.84
C GLU A 194 1.16 14.76 15.16
N GLY A 195 2.44 14.45 15.15
CA GLY A 195 2.96 13.19 14.58
C GLY A 195 3.82 12.45 15.60
N TYR A 196 3.69 11.14 15.64
CA TYR A 196 4.49 10.25 16.47
C TYR A 196 5.15 9.18 15.60
N ASP A 197 6.41 8.91 15.86
CA ASP A 197 7.14 7.75 15.34
C ASP A 197 8.19 7.31 16.37
N VAL A 198 8.47 6.03 16.43
CA VAL A 198 9.52 5.49 17.33
C VAL A 198 10.91 5.86 16.84
N ARG A 199 11.08 6.18 15.56
CA ARG A 199 12.34 6.61 14.95
C ARG A 199 12.52 8.11 15.15
N ALA A 200 13.48 8.50 15.93
CA ALA A 200 13.80 9.92 16.17
C ALA A 200 14.11 10.69 14.87
N ALA A 201 14.72 10.01 13.87
CA ALA A 201 15.02 10.59 12.56
C ALA A 201 13.76 11.06 11.79
N ALA A 202 12.59 10.50 12.06
CA ALA A 202 11.32 10.93 11.47
C ALA A 202 10.87 12.32 11.96
N GLY A 203 11.38 12.76 13.11
CA GLY A 203 11.00 14.03 13.75
C GLY A 203 11.26 15.25 12.88
N GLU A 204 12.41 15.31 12.21
CA GLU A 204 12.74 16.41 11.28
C GLU A 204 11.76 16.47 10.10
N GLN A 205 11.38 15.31 9.55
CA GLN A 205 10.41 15.24 8.44
C GLN A 205 9.03 15.74 8.88
N VAL A 206 8.55 15.32 10.07
CA VAL A 206 7.29 15.79 10.64
C VAL A 206 7.31 17.31 10.86
N LYS A 207 8.37 17.82 11.49
CA LYS A 207 8.56 19.26 11.77
C LYS A 207 8.63 20.08 10.46
N SER A 208 9.26 19.55 9.40
CA SER A 208 9.35 20.22 8.10
C SER A 208 8.00 20.39 7.41
N LEU A 209 7.04 19.52 7.71
CA LEU A 209 5.64 19.62 7.24
C LEU A 209 4.78 20.58 8.08
N GLY A 210 5.36 21.22 9.09
CA GLY A 210 4.69 22.17 9.99
C GLY A 210 3.83 21.49 11.05
N ALA A 211 4.09 20.22 11.39
CA ALA A 211 3.44 19.51 12.47
C ALA A 211 4.34 19.43 13.71
N THR A 212 3.74 19.20 14.88
CA THR A 212 4.46 18.94 16.13
C THR A 212 4.86 17.47 16.18
N PHE A 213 6.13 17.19 16.44
CA PHE A 213 6.59 15.83 16.66
C PHE A 213 6.52 15.48 18.15
N LEU A 214 5.88 14.35 18.46
CA LEU A 214 5.80 13.84 19.83
C LEU A 214 7.03 12.95 20.09
N GLU A 215 7.92 13.44 20.91
CA GLU A 215 9.15 12.74 21.28
C GLU A 215 8.92 11.87 22.51
N VAL A 216 9.33 10.61 22.43
CA VAL A 216 9.36 9.69 23.57
C VAL A 216 10.82 9.35 23.88
N ASP A 217 11.20 9.44 25.14
CA ASP A 217 12.52 8.96 25.57
C ASP A 217 12.54 7.44 25.61
N LEU A 218 13.24 6.86 24.64
CA LEU A 218 13.44 5.41 24.51
C LEU A 218 14.77 4.93 25.13
N GLY A 219 15.47 5.80 25.87
CA GLY A 219 16.72 5.42 26.58
C GLY A 219 17.91 5.11 25.67
N GLY A 220 17.96 5.71 24.48
CA GLY A 220 19.10 5.54 23.54
C GLY A 220 19.08 4.21 22.77
N ILE A 221 17.97 3.49 22.76
CA ILE A 221 17.81 2.23 22.00
C ILE A 221 17.81 2.55 20.49
N LYS A 222 18.50 1.71 19.71
CA LYS A 222 18.43 1.76 18.24
C LYS A 222 17.00 1.42 17.79
N THR A 223 16.34 2.34 17.11
CA THR A 223 14.91 2.24 16.74
C THR A 223 14.66 1.93 15.26
N GLU A 224 15.72 1.79 14.45
CA GLU A 224 15.64 1.62 13.00
C GLU A 224 16.60 0.55 12.50
N ASP A 225 16.17 -0.29 11.57
CA ASP A 225 17.01 -1.27 10.87
C ASP A 225 17.71 -0.67 9.64
N ALA A 226 18.52 -1.48 8.94
CA ALA A 226 19.23 -1.06 7.72
C ALA A 226 18.27 -0.72 6.54
N GLY A 227 17.02 -1.16 6.59
CA GLY A 227 15.97 -0.89 5.60
C GLY A 227 15.12 0.33 5.91
N GLY A 228 15.39 1.04 7.01
CA GLY A 228 14.60 2.20 7.45
C GLY A 228 13.27 1.83 8.13
N TYR A 229 13.08 0.56 8.50
CA TYR A 229 11.93 0.12 9.28
C TYR A 229 12.21 0.20 10.78
N ALA A 230 11.15 0.44 11.56
CA ALA A 230 11.24 0.38 13.00
C ALA A 230 11.63 -1.04 13.45
N VAL A 231 12.60 -1.12 14.38
CA VAL A 231 12.94 -2.38 15.04
C VAL A 231 11.99 -2.66 16.20
N GLU A 232 11.93 -3.91 16.61
CA GLU A 232 11.14 -4.32 17.77
C GLU A 232 11.69 -3.68 19.04
N LEU A 233 10.80 -3.00 19.77
CA LEU A 233 11.14 -2.30 21.02
C LEU A 233 10.87 -3.20 22.22
N SER A 234 11.52 -2.93 23.34
CA SER A 234 11.18 -3.55 24.62
C SER A 234 9.75 -3.18 25.05
N ASP A 235 9.13 -4.04 25.85
CA ASP A 235 7.78 -3.79 26.39
C ASP A 235 7.71 -2.46 27.15
N GLU A 236 8.76 -2.11 27.89
CA GLU A 236 8.85 -0.84 28.62
C GLU A 236 8.86 0.38 27.68
N ALA A 237 9.64 0.32 26.60
CA ALA A 237 9.67 1.37 25.59
C ALA A 237 8.32 1.49 24.87
N MET A 238 7.69 0.36 24.52
CA MET A 238 6.35 0.35 23.94
C MET A 238 5.31 0.94 24.89
N ASN A 239 5.35 0.62 26.17
CA ASN A 239 4.41 1.15 27.16
C ASN A 239 4.58 2.66 27.36
N ARG A 240 5.80 3.19 27.35
CA ARG A 240 6.03 4.65 27.36
C ARG A 240 5.44 5.33 26.16
N GLY A 241 5.61 4.75 24.95
CA GLY A 241 4.98 5.24 23.73
C GLY A 241 3.45 5.24 23.80
N ARG A 242 2.85 4.13 24.27
CA ARG A 242 1.39 4.04 24.44
C ARG A 242 0.84 5.05 25.44
N ALA A 243 1.54 5.31 26.55
CA ALA A 243 1.12 6.31 27.54
C ALA A 243 1.11 7.71 26.93
N LEU A 244 2.16 8.08 26.16
CA LEU A 244 2.20 9.36 25.46
C LEU A 244 1.06 9.46 24.42
N ILE A 245 0.83 8.42 23.63
CA ILE A 245 -0.26 8.36 22.64
C ILE A 245 -1.61 8.53 23.34
N ALA A 246 -1.86 7.84 24.45
CA ALA A 246 -3.12 7.91 25.19
C ALA A 246 -3.38 9.33 25.71
N GLU A 247 -2.35 10.07 26.16
CA GLU A 247 -2.50 11.45 26.62
C GLU A 247 -2.93 12.39 25.47
N HIS A 248 -2.29 12.26 24.31
CA HIS A 248 -2.62 13.09 23.14
C HIS A 248 -3.94 12.66 22.47
N ALA A 249 -4.32 11.39 22.54
CA ALA A 249 -5.59 10.87 22.05
C ALA A 249 -6.81 11.56 22.70
N LYS A 250 -6.72 11.93 23.99
CA LYS A 250 -7.80 12.67 24.70
C LYS A 250 -8.19 13.96 24.03
N THR A 251 -7.29 14.60 23.31
CA THR A 251 -7.52 15.89 22.66
C THR A 251 -7.69 15.80 21.16
N ALA A 252 -7.38 14.66 20.56
CA ALA A 252 -7.50 14.43 19.12
C ALA A 252 -8.96 14.34 18.67
N ASP A 253 -9.26 14.90 17.51
CA ASP A 253 -10.54 14.74 16.81
C ASP A 253 -10.43 13.63 15.75
N VAL A 254 -9.23 13.46 15.17
CA VAL A 254 -8.92 12.38 14.23
C VAL A 254 -7.57 11.75 14.62
N ILE A 255 -7.52 10.42 14.69
CA ILE A 255 -6.27 9.68 14.81
C ILE A 255 -6.10 8.84 13.55
N ILE A 256 -4.92 8.93 12.92
CA ILE A 256 -4.56 8.09 11.76
C ILE A 256 -3.36 7.25 12.15
N THR A 257 -3.48 5.92 12.05
CA THR A 257 -2.38 5.00 12.35
C THR A 257 -1.84 4.36 11.08
N THR A 258 -0.53 4.24 10.99
CA THR A 258 0.16 3.76 9.78
C THR A 258 1.33 2.83 10.09
N ALA A 259 1.46 2.37 11.35
CA ALA A 259 2.62 1.57 11.77
C ALA A 259 2.47 0.12 11.29
N GLN A 260 3.24 -0.25 10.29
CA GLN A 260 3.28 -1.60 9.72
C GLN A 260 4.71 -2.04 9.48
N VAL A 261 4.95 -3.34 9.68
CA VAL A 261 6.20 -4.01 9.30
C VAL A 261 5.81 -5.19 8.40
N PRO A 262 6.30 -5.26 7.16
CA PRO A 262 5.93 -6.33 6.22
C PRO A 262 6.19 -7.72 6.78
N GLY A 263 5.19 -8.63 6.66
CA GLY A 263 5.26 -10.01 7.15
C GLY A 263 5.16 -10.16 8.68
N ARG A 264 4.74 -9.12 9.40
CA ARG A 264 4.52 -9.16 10.86
C ARG A 264 3.18 -8.56 11.23
N LYS A 265 2.65 -8.99 12.37
CA LYS A 265 1.47 -8.34 12.97
C LYS A 265 1.78 -6.88 13.31
N ALA A 266 0.83 -6.00 13.04
CA ALA A 266 0.95 -4.59 13.37
C ALA A 266 1.11 -4.38 14.90
N PRO A 267 1.94 -3.43 15.33
CA PRO A 267 2.07 -3.12 16.76
C PRO A 267 0.81 -2.47 17.30
N LEU A 268 0.37 -2.88 18.47
CA LEU A 268 -0.73 -2.22 19.19
C LEU A 268 -0.24 -0.86 19.73
N LEU A 269 -0.82 0.23 19.25
CA LEU A 269 -0.50 1.61 19.65
C LEU A 269 -1.63 2.25 20.46
N ILE A 270 -2.89 2.00 20.09
CA ILE A 270 -4.07 2.54 20.73
C ILE A 270 -4.77 1.42 21.48
N THR A 271 -4.70 1.44 22.81
CA THR A 271 -5.37 0.47 23.67
C THR A 271 -6.85 0.80 23.83
N ASN A 272 -7.65 -0.08 24.42
CA ASN A 272 -9.05 0.19 24.73
C ASN A 272 -9.19 1.43 25.63
N GLU A 273 -8.36 1.54 26.67
CA GLU A 273 -8.35 2.66 27.60
C GLU A 273 -8.02 3.99 26.89
N ALA A 274 -7.17 3.92 25.86
CA ALA A 274 -6.88 5.12 25.07
C ALA A 274 -8.09 5.55 24.22
N VAL A 275 -8.86 4.60 23.67
CA VAL A 275 -10.13 4.89 22.97
C VAL A 275 -11.18 5.42 23.92
N ASP A 276 -11.33 4.80 25.11
CA ASP A 276 -12.26 5.26 26.16
C ASP A 276 -12.00 6.71 26.58
N GLY A 277 -10.74 7.15 26.52
CA GLY A 277 -10.33 8.52 26.82
C GLY A 277 -10.57 9.53 25.70
N MET A 278 -10.93 9.10 24.50
CA MET A 278 -11.15 9.98 23.34
C MET A 278 -12.45 10.78 23.44
N LYS A 279 -12.53 11.89 22.71
CA LYS A 279 -13.75 12.70 22.64
C LYS A 279 -14.85 11.98 21.85
N ARG A 280 -16.08 12.10 22.28
CA ARG A 280 -17.24 11.69 21.48
C ARG A 280 -17.27 12.46 20.16
N GLY A 281 -17.56 11.76 19.06
CA GLY A 281 -17.53 12.29 17.70
C GLY A 281 -16.13 12.35 17.09
N SER A 282 -15.10 11.77 17.74
CA SER A 282 -13.79 11.58 17.14
C SER A 282 -13.73 10.25 16.35
N ILE A 283 -12.68 10.12 15.53
CA ILE A 283 -12.49 8.94 14.68
C ILE A 283 -11.04 8.44 14.71
N VAL A 284 -10.87 7.13 14.71
CA VAL A 284 -9.61 6.43 14.43
C VAL A 284 -9.67 5.83 13.03
N ILE A 285 -8.66 6.12 12.20
CA ILE A 285 -8.50 5.50 10.89
C ILE A 285 -7.21 4.70 10.90
N ASP A 286 -7.35 3.39 10.94
CA ASP A 286 -6.26 2.45 11.12
C ASP A 286 -5.86 1.82 9.78
N LEU A 287 -4.75 2.29 9.19
CA LEU A 287 -4.24 1.77 7.92
C LEU A 287 -3.53 0.42 8.06
N ALA A 288 -3.39 -0.09 9.29
CA ALA A 288 -2.79 -1.39 9.57
C ALA A 288 -3.83 -2.52 9.68
N GLY A 289 -5.10 -2.28 9.33
CA GLY A 289 -6.21 -3.22 9.49
C GLY A 289 -5.96 -4.62 8.91
N SER A 290 -5.29 -4.71 7.75
CA SER A 290 -4.96 -5.98 7.10
C SER A 290 -3.94 -6.84 7.86
N THR A 291 -3.19 -6.26 8.81
CA THR A 291 -2.16 -6.93 9.61
C THR A 291 -2.48 -6.96 11.10
N GLY A 292 -3.77 -6.83 11.44
CA GLY A 292 -4.28 -6.93 12.82
C GLY A 292 -4.52 -5.59 13.52
N GLY A 293 -4.22 -4.47 12.86
CA GLY A 293 -4.51 -3.13 13.35
C GLY A 293 -3.54 -2.59 14.39
N ASN A 294 -3.43 -1.25 14.43
CA ASN A 294 -2.72 -0.52 15.48
C ASN A 294 -3.65 -0.11 16.65
N CYS A 295 -4.96 -0.20 16.48
CA CYS A 295 -5.95 0.06 17.51
C CYS A 295 -6.58 -1.27 17.97
N ALA A 296 -6.77 -1.43 19.27
CA ALA A 296 -7.30 -2.66 19.86
C ALA A 296 -8.71 -3.02 19.35
N LEU A 297 -9.51 -2.02 18.97
CA LEU A 297 -10.87 -2.19 18.47
C LEU A 297 -10.96 -2.26 16.95
N SER A 298 -9.83 -2.20 16.22
CA SER A 298 -9.82 -2.29 14.76
C SER A 298 -10.31 -3.64 14.26
N GLN A 299 -11.23 -3.61 13.31
CA GLN A 299 -11.69 -4.76 12.55
C GLN A 299 -11.58 -4.43 11.06
N ALA A 300 -10.88 -5.28 10.29
CA ALA A 300 -10.63 -5.04 8.88
C ALA A 300 -11.92 -4.83 8.08
N ASP A 301 -12.02 -3.69 7.39
CA ASP A 301 -13.15 -3.27 6.55
C ASP A 301 -14.50 -3.15 7.28
N VAL A 302 -14.49 -3.09 8.61
CA VAL A 302 -15.68 -2.91 9.44
C VAL A 302 -15.65 -1.55 10.14
N ILE A 303 -16.80 -0.90 10.24
CA ILE A 303 -16.99 0.30 11.06
C ILE A 303 -17.35 -0.15 12.48
N VAL A 304 -16.52 0.21 13.44
CA VAL A 304 -16.76 -0.06 14.86
C VAL A 304 -17.11 1.27 15.56
N GLU A 305 -18.22 1.27 16.31
CA GLU A 305 -18.63 2.39 17.16
C GLU A 305 -18.40 2.01 18.62
N HIS A 306 -17.63 2.83 19.35
CA HIS A 306 -17.34 2.60 20.75
C HIS A 306 -17.45 3.92 21.54
N ASP A 307 -18.43 4.03 22.42
CA ASP A 307 -18.72 5.22 23.26
C ASP A 307 -18.76 6.58 22.51
N GLY A 308 -19.18 6.53 21.23
CA GLY A 308 -19.27 7.70 20.36
C GLY A 308 -17.93 8.05 19.68
N VAL A 309 -16.97 7.14 19.71
CA VAL A 309 -15.76 7.14 18.88
C VAL A 309 -15.96 6.14 17.75
N THR A 310 -15.69 6.55 16.51
CA THR A 310 -15.76 5.66 15.34
C THR A 310 -14.37 5.11 15.02
N ILE A 311 -14.25 3.82 14.78
CA ILE A 311 -13.01 3.17 14.37
C ILE A 311 -13.21 2.56 12.97
N LEU A 312 -12.36 2.96 12.02
CA LEU A 312 -12.31 2.43 10.65
C LEU A 312 -10.94 1.80 10.42
N ALA A 313 -10.92 0.57 9.92
CA ALA A 313 -9.70 -0.12 9.54
C ALA A 313 -9.75 -0.57 8.07
N PRO A 314 -9.76 0.37 7.11
CA PRO A 314 -9.90 0.06 5.68
C PRO A 314 -8.63 -0.60 5.14
N THR A 315 -8.79 -1.70 4.39
CA THR A 315 -7.65 -2.48 3.87
C THR A 315 -7.20 -2.05 2.48
N ASN A 316 -8.05 -1.33 1.71
CA ASN A 316 -7.75 -0.97 0.31
C ASN A 316 -8.14 0.46 -0.05
N LEU A 317 -7.67 1.46 0.71
CA LEU A 317 -7.94 2.87 0.39
C LEU A 317 -7.45 3.32 -1.00
N PRO A 318 -6.32 2.82 -1.55
CA PRO A 318 -5.89 3.22 -2.89
C PRO A 318 -6.92 2.92 -3.98
N ALA A 319 -7.70 1.85 -3.86
CA ALA A 319 -8.76 1.52 -4.82
C ALA A 319 -9.90 2.56 -4.84
N THR A 320 -10.06 3.36 -3.78
CA THR A 320 -11.06 4.43 -3.71
C THR A 320 -10.65 5.73 -4.42
N VAL A 321 -9.40 5.78 -4.94
CA VAL A 321 -8.85 6.87 -5.76
C VAL A 321 -8.24 6.27 -7.03
N PRO A 322 -9.02 5.52 -7.82
CA PRO A 322 -8.49 4.58 -8.82
C PRO A 322 -7.69 5.27 -9.93
N VAL A 323 -8.05 6.48 -10.34
CA VAL A 323 -7.35 7.20 -11.42
C VAL A 323 -5.89 7.43 -11.06
N HIS A 324 -5.60 8.14 -9.97
CA HIS A 324 -4.23 8.47 -9.58
C HIS A 324 -3.49 7.25 -9.03
N ALA A 325 -4.17 6.36 -8.30
CA ALA A 325 -3.57 5.13 -7.83
C ALA A 325 -3.09 4.24 -9.00
N SER A 326 -3.92 4.08 -10.05
CA SER A 326 -3.53 3.35 -11.26
C SER A 326 -2.40 4.06 -12.03
N GLN A 327 -2.41 5.39 -12.12
CA GLN A 327 -1.33 6.14 -12.77
C GLN A 327 0.02 5.91 -12.08
N LEU A 328 0.07 5.99 -10.75
CA LEU A 328 1.29 5.77 -9.98
C LEU A 328 1.74 4.31 -10.10
N TYR A 329 0.82 3.38 -9.84
CA TYR A 329 1.09 1.94 -9.91
C TYR A 329 1.59 1.51 -11.30
N SER A 330 0.90 1.95 -12.34
CA SER A 330 1.26 1.66 -13.72
C SER A 330 2.67 2.14 -14.09
N ARG A 331 3.09 3.31 -13.58
CA ARG A 331 4.46 3.80 -13.75
C ARG A 331 5.47 2.93 -13.03
N ASN A 332 5.16 2.49 -11.80
CA ASN A 332 6.03 1.60 -11.03
C ASN A 332 6.22 0.26 -11.78
N VAL A 333 5.12 -0.39 -12.18
CA VAL A 333 5.15 -1.65 -12.92
C VAL A 333 5.88 -1.50 -14.26
N THR A 334 5.62 -0.41 -15.01
CA THR A 334 6.29 -0.14 -16.28
C THR A 334 7.80 0.03 -16.09
N SER A 335 8.23 0.74 -15.04
CA SER A 335 9.65 0.90 -14.73
C SER A 335 10.32 -0.44 -14.45
N PHE A 336 9.66 -1.33 -13.70
CA PHE A 336 10.16 -2.69 -13.46
C PHE A 336 10.17 -3.53 -14.75
N LEU A 337 9.07 -3.55 -15.52
CA LEU A 337 9.00 -4.29 -16.78
C LEU A 337 10.08 -3.86 -17.77
N SER A 338 10.47 -2.58 -17.76
CA SER A 338 11.55 -2.09 -18.62
C SER A 338 12.91 -2.71 -18.32
N LEU A 339 13.13 -3.29 -17.13
CA LEU A 339 14.32 -4.08 -16.81
C LEU A 339 14.27 -5.48 -17.44
N LEU A 340 13.08 -6.01 -17.67
CA LEU A 340 12.85 -7.36 -18.18
C LEU A 340 12.73 -7.39 -19.71
N ILE A 341 12.60 -6.22 -20.37
CA ILE A 341 12.39 -6.13 -21.80
C ILE A 341 13.68 -5.67 -22.48
N LYS A 342 14.21 -6.47 -23.40
CA LYS A 342 15.32 -6.09 -24.26
C LYS A 342 15.00 -6.50 -25.69
N ASP A 343 15.05 -5.54 -26.62
CA ASP A 343 14.75 -5.74 -28.04
C ASP A 343 13.42 -6.47 -28.29
N GLY A 344 12.37 -6.11 -27.53
CA GLY A 344 11.04 -6.73 -27.61
C GLY A 344 10.96 -8.17 -27.05
N GLN A 345 12.02 -8.66 -26.42
CA GLN A 345 12.11 -10.01 -25.83
C GLN A 345 12.15 -9.93 -24.31
N LEU A 346 11.58 -10.94 -23.65
CA LEU A 346 11.66 -11.10 -22.21
C LEU A 346 13.04 -11.65 -21.82
N GLN A 347 13.78 -10.91 -21.00
CA GLN A 347 15.07 -11.31 -20.45
C GLN A 347 15.07 -11.13 -18.94
N ILE A 348 15.20 -12.23 -18.21
CA ILE A 348 15.20 -12.23 -16.74
C ILE A 348 16.63 -12.47 -16.27
N ASP A 349 17.28 -11.43 -15.74
CA ASP A 349 18.57 -11.55 -15.10
C ASP A 349 18.41 -11.66 -13.58
N MET A 350 18.48 -12.87 -13.06
CA MET A 350 18.37 -13.13 -11.61
C MET A 350 19.55 -12.57 -10.78
N LYS A 351 20.62 -12.10 -11.43
CA LYS A 351 21.77 -11.46 -10.75
C LYS A 351 21.58 -9.95 -10.61
N ASP A 352 20.60 -9.36 -11.30
CA ASP A 352 20.27 -7.94 -11.17
C ASP A 352 19.80 -7.66 -9.72
N ASP A 353 20.28 -6.56 -9.16
CA ASP A 353 20.05 -6.15 -7.77
C ASP A 353 18.60 -5.73 -7.45
N VAL A 354 17.75 -5.62 -8.49
CA VAL A 354 16.30 -5.36 -8.35
C VAL A 354 15.50 -6.61 -8.74
N VAL A 355 15.81 -7.21 -9.87
CA VAL A 355 15.03 -8.33 -10.44
C VAL A 355 15.12 -9.57 -9.53
N GLY A 356 16.33 -9.99 -9.15
CA GLY A 356 16.53 -11.16 -8.29
C GLY A 356 15.78 -11.08 -6.96
N PRO A 357 15.99 -10.02 -6.15
CA PRO A 357 15.30 -9.87 -4.87
C PRO A 357 13.77 -9.79 -4.98
N SER A 358 13.23 -9.27 -6.09
CA SER A 358 11.78 -9.15 -6.33
C SER A 358 11.13 -10.44 -6.81
N CYS A 359 11.93 -11.41 -7.27
CA CYS A 359 11.45 -12.70 -7.75
C CYS A 359 11.02 -13.58 -6.58
N VAL A 360 9.81 -14.13 -6.65
CA VAL A 360 9.26 -15.04 -5.65
C VAL A 360 9.38 -16.48 -6.07
N THR A 361 8.85 -16.80 -7.27
CA THR A 361 8.92 -18.14 -7.86
C THR A 361 9.60 -18.08 -9.22
N HIS A 362 10.38 -19.10 -9.54
CA HIS A 362 11.02 -19.24 -10.84
C HIS A 362 11.23 -20.71 -11.18
N ASN A 363 10.86 -21.12 -12.40
CA ASN A 363 11.03 -22.50 -12.89
C ASN A 363 10.44 -23.59 -11.97
N GLY A 364 9.32 -23.30 -11.29
CA GLY A 364 8.64 -24.23 -10.39
C GLY A 364 9.23 -24.31 -8.97
N GLU A 365 10.06 -23.36 -8.59
CA GLU A 365 10.66 -23.28 -7.26
C GLU A 365 10.43 -21.91 -6.62
N VAL A 366 10.41 -21.86 -5.28
CA VAL A 366 10.46 -20.60 -4.52
C VAL A 366 11.92 -20.17 -4.41
N VAL A 367 12.26 -19.06 -5.06
CA VAL A 367 13.65 -18.55 -5.11
C VAL A 367 13.93 -17.48 -4.06
N ASN A 368 12.90 -16.85 -3.49
CA ASN A 368 13.05 -15.85 -2.44
C ASN A 368 13.15 -16.52 -1.07
N GLN A 369 14.28 -16.37 -0.39
CA GLN A 369 14.55 -17.01 0.92
C GLN A 369 13.54 -16.59 2.00
N ARG A 370 13.10 -15.33 2.04
CA ARG A 370 12.12 -14.84 3.02
C ARG A 370 10.77 -15.51 2.82
N VAL A 371 10.36 -15.70 1.57
CA VAL A 371 9.09 -16.36 1.22
C VAL A 371 9.18 -17.86 1.50
N ALA A 372 10.31 -18.50 1.19
CA ALA A 372 10.54 -19.90 1.54
C ALA A 372 10.44 -20.15 3.04
N ALA A 373 11.04 -19.28 3.85
CA ALA A 373 10.94 -19.35 5.31
C ALA A 373 9.51 -19.13 5.80
N ALA A 374 8.77 -18.16 5.22
CA ALA A 374 7.38 -17.90 5.56
C ALA A 374 6.46 -19.10 5.21
N LEU A 375 6.71 -19.77 4.08
CA LEU A 375 5.97 -20.96 3.67
C LEU A 375 6.19 -22.15 4.63
N GLN A 376 7.43 -22.32 5.13
CA GLN A 376 7.76 -23.35 6.11
C GLN A 376 7.19 -23.07 7.51
N ALA A 377 7.00 -21.82 7.86
CA ALA A 377 6.48 -21.40 9.16
C ALA A 377 4.95 -21.50 9.30
N GLN A 378 4.23 -21.66 8.18
CA GLN A 378 2.77 -21.86 8.23
C GLN A 378 2.49 -23.30 8.68
N PRO A 379 1.73 -23.52 9.79
CA PRO A 379 1.25 -24.86 10.13
C PRO A 379 0.33 -25.33 9.01
N GLY A 380 0.56 -26.53 8.49
CA GLY A 380 -0.22 -27.19 7.46
C GLY A 380 -1.69 -27.41 7.86
#